data_88ece68343f19477bb9378fb4ae20cf5
#
_entry.id   88ece68343f19477bb9378fb4ae20cf5
#
_cell.length_a   1.000
_cell.length_b   1.000
_cell.length_c   1.000
_cell.angle_alpha   90.00
_cell.angle_beta   90.00
_cell.angle_gamma   90.00
#
_symmetry.space_group_name_H-M   'P 1'
#
loop_
_entity.id
_entity.type
_entity.pdbx_description
1 polymer ?
#
loop_
_entity_poly.entity_id
_entity_poly.type
_entity_poly.pdbx_seq_one_letter_code
_entity_poly.pdbx_strand_id
1 'polypeptide(L)'
;FALRDAIEKNIVAGPRIFAAGKSLATTGGHADPTNGIRPDLRGDPGPKEGVLNGPEDAYKAVRQRYKDGSDVVKLTVTGGVLSLAKSGDNPQFTDQELSAVMSAAKDYGFVVAVHAHGALGMKRAIRAGVDSVEHGTYMDDEAMGLMLSQGTWYVPTISAGKWVGDLAMMDGKLPAVVRPKAAAIGPQIQDTFALAYKAGVKIAFGTDAGVQPHGTNWKEFVYMVKFGMSPIETIQSATINTARLLKIDS
;
A
#
# COMPACT_ATOMS: atom_id res chain seq x y z
N PHE A 1 13.81 -3.69 10.18
CA PHE A 1 13.87 -3.38 11.62
C PHE A 1 15.26 -2.89 12.06
N ALA A 2 16.36 -3.54 11.64
CA ALA A 2 17.71 -3.22 12.14
C ALA A 2 18.10 -1.73 12.04
N LEU A 3 17.76 -1.05 10.92
CA LEU A 3 18.01 0.38 10.76
C LEU A 3 17.18 1.23 11.73
N ARG A 4 15.88 0.92 11.87
CA ARG A 4 14.98 1.56 12.84
C ARG A 4 15.59 1.47 14.25
N ASP A 5 15.90 0.27 14.67
CA ASP A 5 16.42 0.00 16.01
C ASP A 5 17.78 0.66 16.26
N ALA A 6 18.63 0.78 15.22
CA ALA A 6 19.90 1.49 15.30
C ALA A 6 19.71 3.01 15.47
N ILE A 7 18.71 3.59 14.79
CA ILE A 7 18.36 5.02 14.95
C ILE A 7 17.77 5.26 16.34
N GLU A 8 16.84 4.44 16.81
CA GLU A 8 16.24 4.56 18.13
C GLU A 8 17.27 4.47 19.26
N LYS A 9 18.30 3.64 19.08
CA LYS A 9 19.43 3.51 20.02
C LYS A 9 20.53 4.56 19.82
N ASN A 10 20.34 5.54 18.94
CA ASN A 10 21.33 6.55 18.59
C ASN A 10 22.68 5.99 18.10
N ILE A 11 22.70 4.81 17.51
CA ILE A 11 23.89 4.21 16.88
C ILE A 11 24.13 4.83 15.51
N VAL A 12 23.06 5.18 14.80
CA VAL A 12 23.08 5.83 13.48
C VAL A 12 22.13 7.01 13.52
N ALA A 13 22.55 8.16 12.99
CA ALA A 13 21.68 9.32 12.81
C ALA A 13 20.67 9.06 11.68
N GLY A 14 19.40 9.35 11.92
CA GLY A 14 18.34 9.17 10.93
C GLY A 14 16.97 9.61 11.42
N PRO A 15 15.96 9.63 10.54
CA PRO A 15 14.60 9.91 10.92
C PRO A 15 14.00 8.75 11.73
N ARG A 16 12.95 9.02 12.50
CA ARG A 16 12.12 7.97 13.10
C ARG A 16 11.48 7.12 12.01
N ILE A 17 11.53 5.79 12.14
CA ILE A 17 11.03 4.82 11.16
C ILE A 17 9.90 4.01 11.79
N PHE A 18 8.79 3.84 11.05
CA PHE A 18 7.73 2.89 11.35
C PHE A 18 7.78 1.78 10.30
N ALA A 19 8.07 0.57 10.73
CA ALA A 19 8.37 -0.55 9.83
C ALA A 19 7.25 -1.59 9.84
N ALA A 20 6.73 -1.94 8.67
CA ALA A 20 5.73 -3.01 8.53
C ALA A 20 6.35 -4.42 8.58
N GLY A 21 7.63 -4.55 8.25
CA GLY A 21 8.23 -5.87 8.05
C GLY A 21 7.68 -6.54 6.79
N LYS A 22 7.42 -7.84 6.86
CA LYS A 22 6.88 -8.59 5.71
C LYS A 22 5.42 -8.24 5.47
N SER A 23 5.08 -7.86 4.24
CA SER A 23 3.69 -7.67 3.82
C SER A 23 2.90 -8.99 3.89
N LEU A 24 1.60 -8.88 4.11
CA LEU A 24 0.69 -10.01 4.09
C LEU A 24 0.03 -10.13 2.71
N ALA A 25 0.05 -11.34 2.14
CA ALA A 25 -0.53 -11.69 0.87
C ALA A 25 -1.18 -13.08 0.94
N THR A 26 -2.03 -13.41 -0.03
CA THR A 26 -2.48 -14.79 -0.25
C THR A 26 -1.48 -15.53 -1.13
N THR A 27 -1.54 -16.86 -1.20
CA THR A 27 -0.72 -17.65 -2.13
C THR A 27 -0.88 -17.15 -3.56
N GLY A 28 0.22 -16.82 -4.22
CA GLY A 28 0.24 -16.23 -5.56
C GLY A 28 -0.25 -14.79 -5.60
N GLY A 29 -0.56 -14.18 -4.46
CA GLY A 29 -0.91 -12.76 -4.35
C GLY A 29 0.28 -11.84 -4.64
N HIS A 30 0.01 -10.54 -4.77
CA HIS A 30 1.03 -9.56 -5.22
C HIS A 30 2.31 -9.57 -4.39
N ALA A 31 2.21 -9.69 -3.07
CA ALA A 31 3.37 -9.73 -2.17
C ALA A 31 3.77 -11.14 -1.71
N ASP A 32 3.31 -12.19 -2.38
CA ASP A 32 3.83 -13.54 -2.13
C ASP A 32 5.34 -13.57 -2.46
N PRO A 33 6.21 -13.82 -1.47
CA PRO A 33 7.65 -13.74 -1.65
C PRO A 33 8.21 -14.82 -2.60
N THR A 34 7.40 -15.79 -2.97
CA THR A 34 7.81 -16.89 -3.88
C THR A 34 7.38 -16.67 -5.33
N ASN A 35 6.72 -15.55 -5.63
CA ASN A 35 6.34 -15.19 -7.01
C ASN A 35 7.58 -15.11 -7.90
N GLY A 36 7.54 -15.85 -9.03
CA GLY A 36 8.64 -15.91 -9.99
C GLY A 36 9.81 -16.80 -9.58
N ILE A 37 9.78 -17.43 -8.41
CA ILE A 37 10.76 -18.42 -7.99
C ILE A 37 10.42 -19.79 -8.61
N ARG A 38 11.44 -20.49 -9.07
CA ARG A 38 11.33 -21.83 -9.64
C ARG A 38 10.66 -22.79 -8.64
N PRO A 39 9.70 -23.65 -9.06
CA PRO A 39 8.86 -24.45 -8.12
C PRO A 39 9.64 -25.33 -7.14
N ASP A 40 10.78 -25.88 -7.56
CA ASP A 40 11.62 -26.74 -6.70
C ASP A 40 12.45 -25.96 -5.66
N LEU A 41 12.50 -24.62 -5.76
CA LEU A 41 13.24 -23.76 -4.84
C LEU A 41 12.34 -22.89 -3.94
N ARG A 42 11.05 -22.71 -4.32
CA ARG A 42 10.17 -21.75 -3.64
C ARG A 42 9.69 -22.19 -2.25
N GLY A 43 9.70 -23.49 -1.95
CA GLY A 43 9.11 -24.03 -0.74
C GLY A 43 7.58 -23.83 -0.66
N ASP A 44 7.06 -23.85 0.55
CA ASP A 44 5.65 -23.61 0.86
C ASP A 44 5.56 -22.50 1.94
N PRO A 45 5.54 -21.22 1.54
CA PRO A 45 5.51 -20.10 2.49
C PRO A 45 4.15 -20.03 3.20
N GLY A 46 4.20 -19.71 4.49
CA GLY A 46 3.03 -19.55 5.33
C GLY A 46 2.98 -18.20 6.07
N PRO A 47 2.19 -18.09 7.15
CA PRO A 47 2.03 -16.87 7.92
C PRO A 47 3.32 -16.22 8.40
N LYS A 48 4.34 -17.01 8.69
CA LYS A 48 5.67 -16.52 9.08
C LYS A 48 6.36 -15.75 7.94
N GLU A 49 6.20 -16.20 6.71
CA GLU A 49 6.74 -15.55 5.51
C GLU A 49 5.84 -14.43 4.99
N GLY A 50 4.62 -14.30 5.52
CA GLY A 50 3.62 -13.31 5.12
C GLY A 50 2.56 -13.85 4.17
N VAL A 51 2.50 -15.17 3.95
CA VAL A 51 1.47 -15.80 3.11
C VAL A 51 0.39 -16.41 4.00
N LEU A 52 -0.86 -16.08 3.71
CA LEU A 52 -2.00 -16.55 4.46
C LEU A 52 -3.13 -17.03 3.54
N ASN A 53 -3.81 -18.09 3.96
CA ASN A 53 -4.97 -18.65 3.28
C ASN A 53 -6.01 -19.03 4.33
N GLY A 54 -7.01 -18.19 4.46
CA GLY A 54 -8.08 -18.33 5.44
C GLY A 54 -7.87 -17.57 6.76
N PRO A 55 -8.93 -17.48 7.58
CA PRO A 55 -8.94 -16.67 8.80
C PRO A 55 -7.91 -17.09 9.86
N GLU A 56 -7.66 -18.39 10.02
CA GLU A 56 -6.69 -18.89 11.03
C GLU A 56 -5.27 -18.44 10.69
N ASP A 57 -4.87 -18.53 9.43
CA ASP A 57 -3.59 -18.01 8.95
C ASP A 57 -3.49 -16.51 9.11
N ALA A 58 -4.59 -15.78 8.90
CA ALA A 58 -4.65 -14.33 9.08
C ALA A 58 -4.33 -13.94 10.53
N TYR A 59 -4.96 -14.57 11.51
CA TYR A 59 -4.62 -14.37 12.94
C TYR A 59 -3.16 -14.69 13.23
N LYS A 60 -2.66 -15.82 12.71
CA LYS A 60 -1.28 -16.25 12.92
C LYS A 60 -0.28 -15.28 12.28
N ALA A 61 -0.58 -14.77 11.09
CA ALA A 61 0.27 -13.83 10.38
C ALA A 61 0.39 -12.48 11.12
N VAL A 62 -0.72 -11.92 11.60
CA VAL A 62 -0.70 -10.66 12.37
C VAL A 62 0.08 -10.83 13.69
N ARG A 63 -0.15 -11.93 14.42
CA ARG A 63 0.59 -12.25 15.64
C ARG A 63 2.08 -12.45 15.38
N GLN A 64 2.44 -12.99 14.21
CA GLN A 64 3.84 -13.08 13.81
C GLN A 64 4.43 -11.69 13.55
N ARG A 65 3.70 -10.76 12.92
CA ARG A 65 4.17 -9.35 12.77
C ARG A 65 4.39 -8.69 14.12
N TYR A 66 3.49 -8.90 15.09
CA TYR A 66 3.68 -8.41 16.44
C TYR A 66 4.95 -8.98 17.09
N LYS A 67 5.13 -10.30 17.00
CA LYS A 67 6.34 -10.98 17.51
C LYS A 67 7.62 -10.48 16.86
N ASP A 68 7.57 -10.18 15.56
CA ASP A 68 8.72 -9.68 14.77
C ASP A 68 9.05 -8.21 15.09
N GLY A 69 8.19 -7.50 15.84
CA GLY A 69 8.36 -6.09 16.19
C GLY A 69 7.93 -5.12 15.09
N SER A 70 6.92 -5.47 14.29
CA SER A 70 6.31 -4.53 13.33
C SER A 70 5.61 -3.39 14.06
N ASP A 71 5.67 -2.19 13.49
CA ASP A 71 4.96 -1.00 13.98
C ASP A 71 3.57 -0.87 13.32
N VAL A 72 3.45 -1.35 12.10
CA VAL A 72 2.23 -1.35 11.29
C VAL A 72 2.08 -2.69 10.56
N VAL A 73 0.88 -3.01 10.10
CA VAL A 73 0.63 -4.18 9.25
C VAL A 73 0.36 -3.73 7.83
N LYS A 74 1.04 -4.31 6.85
CA LYS A 74 0.85 -4.08 5.41
C LYS A 74 0.24 -5.29 4.74
N LEU A 75 -0.81 -5.09 3.93
CA LEU A 75 -1.42 -6.11 3.08
C LEU A 75 -1.35 -5.72 1.61
N THR A 76 -1.46 -6.71 0.73
CA THR A 76 -1.70 -6.50 -0.71
C THR A 76 -3.05 -7.13 -1.08
N VAL A 77 -4.11 -6.32 -1.08
CA VAL A 77 -5.49 -6.81 -1.22
C VAL A 77 -5.96 -6.95 -2.67
N THR A 78 -5.16 -6.47 -3.61
CA THR A 78 -5.34 -6.67 -5.05
C THR A 78 -4.04 -7.12 -5.70
N GLY A 79 -4.12 -7.52 -6.97
CA GLY A 79 -2.95 -7.65 -7.83
C GLY A 79 -2.15 -6.34 -7.90
N GLY A 80 -0.94 -6.40 -8.45
CA GLY A 80 -0.04 -5.26 -8.60
C GLY A 80 0.41 -5.07 -10.04
N VAL A 81 0.76 -3.82 -10.38
CA VAL A 81 1.18 -3.45 -11.74
C VAL A 81 2.46 -4.16 -12.14
N LEU A 82 3.45 -4.17 -11.25
CA LEU A 82 4.78 -4.74 -11.52
C LEU A 82 4.85 -6.26 -11.33
N SER A 83 3.81 -6.92 -10.82
CA SER A 83 3.78 -8.37 -10.71
C SER A 83 3.63 -9.03 -12.08
N LEU A 84 4.16 -10.27 -12.23
CA LEU A 84 4.05 -11.06 -13.45
C LEU A 84 2.64 -11.63 -13.68
N ALA A 85 1.72 -11.47 -12.72
CA ALA A 85 0.32 -11.85 -12.87
C ALA A 85 -0.37 -11.06 -14.00
N LYS A 86 -1.34 -11.68 -14.67
CA LYS A 86 -2.07 -11.06 -15.79
C LYS A 86 -2.90 -9.86 -15.35
N SER A 87 -3.58 -9.94 -14.20
CA SER A 87 -4.36 -8.85 -13.64
C SER A 87 -3.57 -8.09 -12.56
N GLY A 88 -3.67 -6.76 -12.59
CA GLY A 88 -3.14 -5.87 -11.55
C GLY A 88 -4.21 -5.36 -10.59
N ASP A 89 -5.48 -5.67 -10.80
CA ASP A 89 -6.63 -5.08 -10.11
C ASP A 89 -7.60 -6.08 -9.47
N ASN A 90 -7.45 -7.39 -9.76
CA ASN A 90 -8.30 -8.41 -9.16
C ASN A 90 -8.15 -8.48 -7.63
N PRO A 91 -9.24 -8.69 -6.86
CA PRO A 91 -9.17 -8.88 -5.42
C PRO A 91 -8.43 -10.18 -5.08
N GLN A 92 -7.64 -10.15 -4.01
CA GLN A 92 -6.81 -11.28 -3.58
C GLN A 92 -7.14 -11.77 -2.17
N PHE A 93 -7.96 -11.04 -1.44
CA PHE A 93 -8.43 -11.42 -0.11
C PHE A 93 -9.94 -11.62 -0.12
N THR A 94 -10.42 -12.58 0.65
CA THR A 94 -11.82 -12.74 1.00
C THR A 94 -12.20 -11.79 2.13
N ASP A 95 -13.51 -11.53 2.29
CA ASP A 95 -14.02 -10.71 3.40
C ASP A 95 -13.71 -11.35 4.76
N GLN A 96 -13.70 -12.68 4.85
CA GLN A 96 -13.39 -13.43 6.06
C GLN A 96 -11.92 -13.28 6.48
N GLU A 97 -10.99 -13.34 5.54
CA GLU A 97 -9.56 -13.12 5.79
C GLU A 97 -9.30 -11.67 6.24
N LEU A 98 -9.90 -10.70 5.56
CA LEU A 98 -9.77 -9.29 5.95
C LEU A 98 -10.35 -9.03 7.34
N SER A 99 -11.52 -9.57 7.67
CA SER A 99 -12.11 -9.47 9.00
C SER A 99 -11.20 -10.07 10.08
N ALA A 100 -10.58 -11.22 9.82
CA ALA A 100 -9.66 -11.86 10.75
C ALA A 100 -8.37 -11.05 10.95
N VAL A 101 -7.79 -10.50 9.86
CA VAL A 101 -6.64 -9.59 9.95
C VAL A 101 -6.98 -8.39 10.81
N MET A 102 -8.11 -7.71 10.54
CA MET A 102 -8.51 -6.50 11.25
C MET A 102 -8.82 -6.77 12.72
N SER A 103 -9.47 -7.89 13.04
CA SER A 103 -9.70 -8.31 14.42
C SER A 103 -8.39 -8.48 15.19
N ALA A 104 -7.45 -9.26 14.63
CA ALA A 104 -6.15 -9.45 15.26
C ALA A 104 -5.34 -8.15 15.35
N ALA A 105 -5.34 -7.32 14.30
CA ALA A 105 -4.63 -6.05 14.29
C ALA A 105 -5.15 -5.09 15.37
N LYS A 106 -6.47 -5.05 15.57
CA LYS A 106 -7.10 -4.26 16.63
C LYS A 106 -6.65 -4.68 18.03
N ASP A 107 -6.57 -5.98 18.29
CA ASP A 107 -6.12 -6.52 19.59
C ASP A 107 -4.71 -6.07 19.96
N TYR A 108 -3.85 -5.87 18.95
CA TYR A 108 -2.47 -5.41 19.12
C TYR A 108 -2.26 -3.92 18.87
N GLY A 109 -3.32 -3.15 18.57
CA GLY A 109 -3.25 -1.72 18.33
C GLY A 109 -2.55 -1.32 17.02
N PHE A 110 -2.46 -2.22 16.06
CA PHE A 110 -1.83 -1.93 14.77
C PHE A 110 -2.64 -0.97 13.90
N VAL A 111 -1.93 -0.09 13.21
CA VAL A 111 -2.41 0.56 11.99
C VAL A 111 -2.27 -0.43 10.84
N VAL A 112 -3.29 -0.52 9.99
CA VAL A 112 -3.32 -1.44 8.84
C VAL A 112 -3.38 -0.67 7.54
N ALA A 113 -2.33 -0.80 6.72
CA ALA A 113 -2.18 -0.18 5.41
C ALA A 113 -2.34 -1.22 4.30
N VAL A 114 -3.09 -0.91 3.24
CA VAL A 114 -3.32 -1.87 2.16
C VAL A 114 -2.93 -1.32 0.79
N HIS A 115 -2.11 -2.08 0.06
CA HIS A 115 -1.96 -1.88 -1.37
C HIS A 115 -3.25 -2.31 -2.08
N ALA A 116 -3.84 -1.43 -2.89
CA ALA A 116 -4.98 -1.74 -3.73
C ALA A 116 -4.98 -0.89 -5.01
N HIS A 117 -5.15 -1.55 -6.16
CA HIS A 117 -5.44 -0.86 -7.42
C HIS A 117 -6.91 -0.99 -7.80
N GLY A 118 -7.47 -2.19 -7.78
CA GLY A 118 -8.85 -2.45 -8.21
C GLY A 118 -9.90 -2.09 -7.16
N ALA A 119 -11.01 -1.51 -7.61
CA ALA A 119 -12.09 -1.02 -6.76
C ALA A 119 -12.72 -2.12 -5.87
N LEU A 120 -12.89 -3.35 -6.38
CA LEU A 120 -13.54 -4.41 -5.61
C LEU A 120 -12.73 -4.82 -4.38
N GLY A 121 -11.42 -5.08 -4.53
CA GLY A 121 -10.55 -5.42 -3.42
C GLY A 121 -10.41 -4.26 -2.43
N MET A 122 -10.31 -3.03 -2.95
CA MET A 122 -10.28 -1.80 -2.16
C MET A 122 -11.54 -1.66 -1.29
N LYS A 123 -12.73 -1.80 -1.87
CA LYS A 123 -14.00 -1.70 -1.14
C LYS A 123 -14.15 -2.78 -0.06
N ARG A 124 -13.69 -4.00 -0.31
CA ARG A 124 -13.64 -5.05 0.74
C ARG A 124 -12.74 -4.64 1.91
N ALA A 125 -11.55 -4.15 1.62
CA ALA A 125 -10.61 -3.71 2.65
C ALA A 125 -11.15 -2.52 3.46
N ILE A 126 -11.74 -1.51 2.81
CA ILE A 126 -12.34 -0.36 3.50
C ILE A 126 -13.48 -0.81 4.41
N ARG A 127 -14.38 -1.69 3.93
CA ARG A 127 -15.48 -2.24 4.76
C ARG A 127 -14.98 -3.05 5.95
N ALA A 128 -13.82 -3.71 5.82
CA ALA A 128 -13.18 -4.41 6.93
C ALA A 128 -12.56 -3.44 7.97
N GLY A 129 -12.41 -2.15 7.65
CA GLY A 129 -11.95 -1.11 8.56
C GLY A 129 -10.46 -0.82 8.52
N VAL A 130 -9.80 -1.00 7.38
CA VAL A 130 -8.38 -0.64 7.22
C VAL A 130 -8.14 0.85 7.43
N ASP A 131 -6.98 1.22 7.94
CA ASP A 131 -6.64 2.61 8.26
C ASP A 131 -6.25 3.40 6.99
N SER A 132 -5.54 2.78 6.04
CA SER A 132 -5.19 3.43 4.76
C SER A 132 -5.25 2.52 3.54
N VAL A 133 -5.46 3.15 2.38
CA VAL A 133 -5.35 2.55 1.05
C VAL A 133 -4.23 3.25 0.30
N GLU A 134 -3.25 2.46 -0.12
CA GLU A 134 -2.12 2.90 -0.94
C GLU A 134 -2.46 2.75 -2.42
N HIS A 135 -2.01 3.67 -3.25
CA HIS A 135 -2.23 3.78 -4.70
C HIS A 135 -3.66 4.12 -5.09
N GLY A 136 -4.65 3.31 -4.75
CA GLY A 136 -6.07 3.57 -5.00
C GLY A 136 -6.46 3.78 -6.46
N THR A 137 -5.68 3.27 -7.42
CA THR A 137 -5.69 3.67 -8.85
C THR A 137 -7.07 3.68 -9.50
N TYR A 138 -7.87 2.64 -9.30
CA TYR A 138 -9.21 2.51 -9.87
C TYR A 138 -10.31 2.73 -8.83
N MET A 139 -10.06 3.66 -7.89
CA MET A 139 -11.05 4.07 -6.88
C MET A 139 -12.26 4.70 -7.58
N ASP A 140 -13.43 4.12 -7.37
CA ASP A 140 -14.71 4.60 -7.87
C ASP A 140 -15.46 5.42 -6.82
N ASP A 141 -16.59 6.04 -7.20
CA ASP A 141 -17.41 6.88 -6.32
C ASP A 141 -17.87 6.13 -5.06
N GLU A 142 -18.19 4.84 -5.17
CA GLU A 142 -18.56 4.01 -4.03
C GLU A 142 -17.39 3.83 -3.06
N ALA A 143 -16.19 3.57 -3.57
CA ALA A 143 -15.00 3.44 -2.75
C ALA A 143 -14.66 4.78 -2.06
N MET A 144 -14.78 5.92 -2.74
CA MET A 144 -14.62 7.25 -2.14
C MET A 144 -15.64 7.50 -1.03
N GLY A 145 -16.90 7.15 -1.26
CA GLY A 145 -17.97 7.24 -0.26
C GLY A 145 -17.70 6.36 0.97
N LEU A 146 -17.18 5.16 0.77
CA LEU A 146 -16.77 4.26 1.85
C LEU A 146 -15.58 4.85 2.64
N MET A 147 -14.55 5.40 1.97
CA MET A 147 -13.43 6.05 2.65
C MET A 147 -13.89 7.22 3.52
N LEU A 148 -14.80 8.06 3.02
CA LEU A 148 -15.38 9.16 3.76
C LEU A 148 -16.15 8.68 5.00
N SER A 149 -16.99 7.66 4.86
CA SER A 149 -17.83 7.15 5.96
C SER A 149 -17.04 6.39 7.02
N GLN A 150 -15.99 5.65 6.62
CA GLN A 150 -15.13 4.89 7.53
C GLN A 150 -13.94 5.72 8.07
N GLY A 151 -13.66 6.87 7.46
CA GLY A 151 -12.52 7.69 7.82
C GLY A 151 -11.17 7.13 7.36
N THR A 152 -11.17 6.22 6.39
CA THR A 152 -9.96 5.61 5.81
C THR A 152 -9.14 6.65 5.06
N TRP A 153 -7.82 6.62 5.22
CA TRP A 153 -6.89 7.52 4.55
C TRP A 153 -6.53 7.02 3.15
N TYR A 154 -6.32 7.95 2.23
CA TYR A 154 -5.78 7.70 0.90
C TYR A 154 -4.32 8.13 0.82
N VAL A 155 -3.43 7.22 0.39
CA VAL A 155 -2.00 7.48 0.16
C VAL A 155 -1.72 7.27 -1.34
N PRO A 156 -1.72 8.33 -2.17
CA PRO A 156 -1.86 8.22 -3.62
C PRO A 156 -0.65 7.68 -4.36
N THR A 157 0.57 7.95 -3.91
CA THR A 157 1.81 7.51 -4.58
C THR A 157 1.87 7.84 -6.08
N ILE A 158 1.44 9.04 -6.45
CA ILE A 158 1.30 9.50 -7.85
C ILE A 158 2.64 9.38 -8.59
N SER A 159 3.73 9.72 -7.91
CA SER A 159 5.06 9.73 -8.50
C SER A 159 5.52 8.33 -8.91
N ALA A 160 5.18 7.28 -8.15
CA ALA A 160 5.48 5.89 -8.51
C ALA A 160 4.64 5.46 -9.73
N GLY A 161 3.33 5.72 -9.72
CA GLY A 161 2.45 5.41 -10.85
C GLY A 161 2.89 6.11 -12.15
N LYS A 162 3.23 7.41 -12.04
CA LYS A 162 3.75 8.15 -13.19
C LYS A 162 5.07 7.59 -13.70
N TRP A 163 6.01 7.28 -12.81
CA TRP A 163 7.30 6.69 -13.17
C TRP A 163 7.13 5.38 -13.94
N VAL A 164 6.30 4.49 -13.43
CA VAL A 164 6.03 3.19 -14.07
C VAL A 164 5.33 3.38 -15.42
N GLY A 165 4.39 4.33 -15.51
CA GLY A 165 3.75 4.72 -16.77
C GLY A 165 4.76 5.23 -17.80
N ASP A 166 5.70 6.08 -17.41
CA ASP A 166 6.77 6.58 -18.29
C ASP A 166 7.69 5.44 -18.77
N LEU A 167 8.05 4.50 -17.90
CA LEU A 167 8.84 3.31 -18.28
C LEU A 167 8.10 2.43 -19.30
N ALA A 168 6.77 2.34 -19.22
CA ALA A 168 5.98 1.57 -20.17
C ALA A 168 6.04 2.12 -21.61
N MET A 169 6.34 3.41 -21.76
CA MET A 169 6.51 4.06 -23.07
C MET A 169 7.90 3.82 -23.66
N MET A 170 8.83 3.27 -22.89
CA MET A 170 10.20 2.97 -23.33
C MET A 170 10.33 1.48 -23.69
N ASP A 171 10.88 1.18 -24.86
CA ASP A 171 11.07 -0.20 -25.29
C ASP A 171 12.08 -0.95 -24.41
N GLY A 172 11.75 -2.21 -24.11
CA GLY A 172 12.61 -3.12 -23.35
C GLY A 172 12.78 -2.80 -21.86
N LYS A 173 12.11 -1.77 -21.32
CA LYS A 173 12.22 -1.40 -19.91
C LYS A 173 11.33 -2.22 -18.97
N LEU A 174 10.23 -2.76 -19.48
CA LEU A 174 9.29 -3.58 -18.70
C LEU A 174 8.99 -4.90 -19.44
N PRO A 175 8.75 -6.00 -18.70
CA PRO A 175 8.29 -7.25 -19.29
C PRO A 175 6.96 -7.05 -20.05
N ALA A 176 6.74 -7.84 -21.12
CA ALA A 176 5.57 -7.74 -21.98
C ALA A 176 4.22 -7.82 -21.22
N VAL A 177 4.13 -8.65 -20.18
CA VAL A 177 2.93 -8.79 -19.34
C VAL A 177 2.71 -7.58 -18.41
N VAL A 178 3.76 -6.87 -18.04
CA VAL A 178 3.71 -5.70 -17.16
C VAL A 178 3.40 -4.43 -17.93
N ARG A 179 3.96 -4.27 -19.11
CA ARG A 179 3.91 -3.04 -19.91
C ARG A 179 2.49 -2.46 -20.11
N PRO A 180 1.45 -3.21 -20.51
CA PRO A 180 0.11 -2.66 -20.69
C PRO A 180 -0.52 -2.19 -19.37
N LYS A 181 -0.30 -2.90 -18.26
CA LYS A 181 -0.76 -2.47 -16.93
C LYS A 181 -0.09 -1.17 -16.52
N ALA A 182 1.21 -1.07 -16.71
CA ALA A 182 2.01 0.09 -16.38
C ALA A 182 1.60 1.32 -17.21
N ALA A 183 1.33 1.16 -18.51
CA ALA A 183 0.86 2.24 -19.37
C ALA A 183 -0.48 2.83 -18.94
N ALA A 184 -1.38 1.98 -18.45
CA ALA A 184 -2.72 2.40 -18.01
C ALA A 184 -2.69 3.14 -16.66
N ILE A 185 -1.79 2.76 -15.75
CA ILE A 185 -1.82 3.25 -14.36
C ILE A 185 -1.39 4.71 -14.23
N GLY A 186 -0.43 5.16 -15.03
CA GLY A 186 0.16 6.49 -14.90
C GLY A 186 -0.87 7.63 -15.00
N PRO A 187 -1.66 7.73 -16.06
CA PRO A 187 -2.75 8.70 -16.16
C PRO A 187 -3.84 8.46 -15.13
N GLN A 188 -4.30 7.22 -14.96
CA GLN A 188 -5.42 6.87 -14.09
C GLN A 188 -5.21 7.27 -12.62
N ILE A 189 -4.03 7.05 -12.05
CA ILE A 189 -3.76 7.39 -10.64
C ILE A 189 -3.81 8.90 -10.41
N GLN A 190 -3.46 9.70 -11.42
CA GLN A 190 -3.49 11.16 -11.37
C GLN A 190 -4.94 11.66 -11.36
N ASP A 191 -5.77 11.13 -12.24
CA ASP A 191 -7.20 11.49 -12.33
C ASP A 191 -7.94 11.04 -11.06
N THR A 192 -7.67 9.85 -10.57
CA THR A 192 -8.25 9.34 -9.32
C THR A 192 -7.88 10.20 -8.12
N PHE A 193 -6.61 10.65 -8.03
CA PHE A 193 -6.20 11.57 -6.97
C PHE A 193 -7.00 12.87 -7.00
N ALA A 194 -7.15 13.49 -8.17
CA ALA A 194 -7.89 14.73 -8.31
C ALA A 194 -9.37 14.57 -7.89
N LEU A 195 -10.00 13.45 -8.27
CA LEU A 195 -11.39 13.15 -7.90
C LEU A 195 -11.51 12.89 -6.39
N ALA A 196 -10.65 12.09 -5.81
CA ALA A 196 -10.65 11.76 -4.37
C ALA A 196 -10.42 13.02 -3.50
N TYR A 197 -9.47 13.87 -3.89
CA TYR A 197 -9.24 15.14 -3.21
C TYR A 197 -10.47 16.05 -3.28
N LYS A 198 -11.07 16.22 -4.48
CA LYS A 198 -12.30 16.99 -4.67
C LYS A 198 -13.49 16.44 -3.87
N ALA A 199 -13.58 15.12 -3.72
CA ALA A 199 -14.61 14.47 -2.92
C ALA A 199 -14.39 14.65 -1.41
N GLY A 200 -13.22 15.15 -0.96
CA GLY A 200 -12.90 15.37 0.45
C GLY A 200 -12.35 14.14 1.17
N VAL A 201 -11.88 13.13 0.44
CA VAL A 201 -11.20 11.97 1.02
C VAL A 201 -9.95 12.43 1.78
N LYS A 202 -9.72 11.89 2.98
CA LYS A 202 -8.52 12.19 3.78
C LYS A 202 -7.27 11.73 3.06
N ILE A 203 -6.31 12.62 2.85
CA ILE A 203 -5.07 12.32 2.14
C ILE A 203 -3.88 12.36 3.09
N ALA A 204 -3.09 11.29 3.09
CA ALA A 204 -1.77 11.23 3.71
C ALA A 204 -0.71 11.02 2.61
N PHE A 205 0.50 11.52 2.87
CA PHE A 205 1.58 11.52 1.89
C PHE A 205 2.29 10.16 1.85
N GLY A 206 2.60 9.68 0.66
CA GLY A 206 3.45 8.52 0.44
C GLY A 206 3.96 8.49 -0.99
N THR A 207 5.13 7.92 -1.23
CA THR A 207 5.82 7.97 -2.53
C THR A 207 6.10 6.61 -3.15
N ASP A 208 5.98 5.53 -2.38
CA ASP A 208 6.37 4.17 -2.80
C ASP A 208 7.82 4.15 -3.34
N ALA A 209 8.74 4.87 -2.64
CA ALA A 209 10.14 4.94 -3.02
C ALA A 209 10.79 3.56 -3.06
N GLY A 210 11.54 3.28 -4.11
CA GLY A 210 12.03 1.96 -4.50
C GLY A 210 11.42 1.53 -5.84
N VAL A 211 10.15 1.88 -6.11
CA VAL A 211 9.57 1.79 -7.46
C VAL A 211 10.20 2.84 -8.37
N GLN A 212 10.33 4.05 -7.89
CA GLN A 212 11.09 5.13 -8.53
C GLN A 212 12.45 5.33 -7.84
N PRO A 213 13.43 5.98 -8.50
CA PRO A 213 14.73 6.24 -7.90
C PRO A 213 14.63 7.03 -6.59
N HIS A 214 15.41 6.62 -5.57
CA HIS A 214 15.55 7.39 -4.34
C HIS A 214 16.03 8.81 -4.62
N GLY A 215 15.63 9.77 -3.75
CA GLY A 215 15.95 11.19 -3.92
C GLY A 215 14.97 11.95 -4.82
N THR A 216 13.98 11.27 -5.42
CA THR A 216 12.94 11.90 -6.25
C THR A 216 11.59 12.05 -5.54
N ASN A 217 11.51 11.71 -4.28
CA ASN A 217 10.29 11.68 -3.45
C ASN A 217 9.56 13.04 -3.40
N TRP A 218 10.32 14.15 -3.48
CA TRP A 218 9.77 15.51 -3.52
C TRP A 218 8.81 15.75 -4.70
N LYS A 219 8.91 14.95 -5.77
CA LYS A 219 8.01 15.06 -6.93
C LYS A 219 6.56 14.77 -6.58
N GLU A 220 6.30 13.99 -5.53
CA GLU A 220 4.94 13.74 -5.05
C GLU A 220 4.24 15.05 -4.66
N PHE A 221 4.91 15.95 -3.94
CA PHE A 221 4.38 17.27 -3.61
C PHE A 221 3.99 18.05 -4.88
N VAL A 222 4.85 18.02 -5.90
CA VAL A 222 4.60 18.73 -7.17
C VAL A 222 3.37 18.15 -7.88
N TYR A 223 3.25 16.82 -7.91
CA TYR A 223 2.09 16.18 -8.54
C TYR A 223 0.80 16.45 -7.77
N MET A 224 0.80 16.33 -6.45
CA MET A 224 -0.39 16.64 -5.63
C MET A 224 -0.89 18.07 -5.89
N VAL A 225 0.00 19.06 -5.93
CA VAL A 225 -0.35 20.46 -6.27
C VAL A 225 -0.85 20.57 -7.71
N LYS A 226 -0.18 19.93 -8.67
CA LYS A 226 -0.57 19.94 -10.08
C LYS A 226 -1.99 19.41 -10.29
N PHE A 227 -2.41 18.44 -9.49
CA PHE A 227 -3.73 17.81 -9.59
C PHE A 227 -4.76 18.37 -8.61
N GLY A 228 -4.53 19.59 -8.11
CA GLY A 228 -5.54 20.43 -7.49
C GLY A 228 -5.42 20.62 -5.98
N MET A 229 -4.54 19.91 -5.30
CA MET A 229 -4.32 20.10 -3.86
C MET A 229 -3.56 21.40 -3.60
N SER A 230 -3.96 22.16 -2.59
CA SER A 230 -3.23 23.39 -2.26
C SER A 230 -1.83 23.09 -1.70
N PRO A 231 -0.84 23.97 -1.90
CA PRO A 231 0.51 23.74 -1.37
C PRO A 231 0.55 23.49 0.14
N ILE A 232 -0.27 24.20 0.90
CA ILE A 232 -0.31 24.04 2.36
C ILE A 232 -0.91 22.69 2.77
N GLU A 233 -1.98 22.24 2.13
CA GLU A 233 -2.57 20.94 2.40
C GLU A 233 -1.64 19.80 1.98
N THR A 234 -0.89 19.99 0.88
CA THR A 234 0.14 19.04 0.45
C THR A 234 1.25 18.89 1.50
N ILE A 235 1.70 19.98 2.13
CA ILE A 235 2.64 19.91 3.26
C ILE A 235 1.98 19.23 4.46
N GLN A 236 0.73 19.58 4.77
CA GLN A 236 -0.02 18.95 5.86
C GLN A 236 -0.20 17.44 5.66
N SER A 237 -0.38 16.99 4.40
CA SER A 237 -0.47 15.55 4.11
C SER A 237 0.78 14.78 4.51
N ALA A 238 1.97 15.39 4.37
CA ALA A 238 3.26 14.78 4.72
C ALA A 238 3.67 14.97 6.20
N THR A 239 2.92 15.71 6.96
CA THR A 239 3.21 16.03 8.35
C THR A 239 2.08 15.60 9.27
N ILE A 240 1.17 16.51 9.62
CA ILE A 240 0.12 16.25 10.60
C ILE A 240 -0.86 15.15 10.17
N ASN A 241 -1.19 15.04 8.88
CA ASN A 241 -2.11 14.01 8.41
C ASN A 241 -1.49 12.61 8.53
N THR A 242 -0.21 12.47 8.10
CA THR A 242 0.51 11.20 8.25
C THR A 242 0.74 10.86 9.74
N ALA A 243 0.99 11.85 10.59
CA ALA A 243 1.08 11.65 12.04
C ALA A 243 -0.26 11.12 12.62
N ARG A 244 -1.39 11.67 12.19
CA ARG A 244 -2.73 11.20 12.58
C ARG A 244 -3.02 9.78 12.08
N LEU A 245 -2.67 9.47 10.82
CA LEU A 245 -2.78 8.10 10.28
C LEU A 245 -1.99 7.11 11.14
N LEU A 246 -0.77 7.47 11.52
CA LEU A 246 0.10 6.63 12.35
C LEU A 246 -0.22 6.69 13.85
N LYS A 247 -1.21 7.53 14.27
CA LYS A 247 -1.62 7.72 15.67
C LYS A 247 -0.49 8.21 16.58
N ILE A 248 0.33 9.15 16.05
CA ILE A 248 1.49 9.76 16.74
C ILE A 248 1.44 11.29 16.75
N ASP A 249 0.28 11.87 16.62
CA ASP A 249 0.01 13.31 16.55
C ASP A 249 -0.23 13.97 17.93
N SER A 250 -0.07 13.20 19.00
CA SER A 250 -0.19 13.64 20.42
C SER A 250 1.15 14.03 21.03
#